data_52be40f934edacb30d8bc120f6bcbbc2
#
_entry.id   52be40f934edacb30d8bc120f6bcbbc2
#
_cell.length_a   1.000
_cell.length_b   1.000
_cell.length_c   1.000
_cell.angle_alpha   90.00
_cell.angle_beta   90.00
_cell.angle_gamma   90.00
#
_symmetry.space_group_name_H-M   'P 1'
#
loop_
_entity.id
_entity.type
_entity.pdbx_description
1 polymer ?
#
loop_
_entity_poly.entity_id
_entity_poly.type
_entity_poly.pdbx_seq_one_letter_code
_entity_poly.pdbx_strand_id
1 'polypeptide(L)'
;VITSDDIKKVNANNVADLLKTELPGIEFSFSMDQQTAINMQGFGGNSVLFLVDGERLAGETLNNVDYERLNLDNVERIEIVKGAASTLYGSSAIGGVINIITRESDDPWNLNLNSRFSEHNDQRYGGTAGFNAGKFNSLTNVQYNNVDTYAVDNPGDFSTVFGSRVWNFKERLIYRPLETL
;
A
#
# COMPACT_ATOMS: atom_id res chain seq x y z
N VAL A 1 -5.42 -14.55 -1.95
CA VAL A 1 -4.04 -14.02 -2.01
C VAL A 1 -3.86 -13.36 -3.36
N ILE A 2 -3.30 -12.17 -3.39
CA ILE A 2 -2.90 -11.44 -4.60
C ILE A 2 -1.38 -11.55 -4.67
N THR A 3 -0.87 -12.12 -5.73
CA THR A 3 0.57 -12.38 -5.90
C THR A 3 1.30 -11.19 -6.56
N SER A 4 2.63 -11.20 -6.54
CA SER A 4 3.42 -10.18 -7.22
C SER A 4 3.18 -10.15 -8.74
N ASP A 5 2.84 -11.29 -9.34
CA ASP A 5 2.53 -11.36 -10.77
C ASP A 5 1.15 -10.76 -11.09
N ASP A 6 0.18 -10.91 -10.19
CA ASP A 6 -1.12 -10.26 -10.32
C ASP A 6 -0.98 -8.74 -10.16
N ILE A 7 -0.18 -8.29 -9.19
CA ILE A 7 0.14 -6.87 -8.99
C ILE A 7 0.72 -6.23 -10.27
N LYS A 8 1.66 -6.91 -10.92
CA LYS A 8 2.28 -6.41 -12.16
C LYS A 8 1.30 -6.32 -13.34
N LYS A 9 0.35 -7.27 -13.44
CA LYS A 9 -0.65 -7.30 -14.52
C LYS A 9 -1.66 -6.15 -14.43
N VAL A 10 -2.05 -5.77 -13.21
CA VAL A 10 -3.09 -4.75 -12.98
C VAL A 10 -2.59 -3.33 -13.25
N ASN A 11 -1.27 -3.10 -13.24
CA ASN A 11 -0.67 -1.77 -13.37
C ASN A 11 -1.27 -0.74 -12.38
N ALA A 12 -1.61 -1.21 -11.18
CA ALA A 12 -2.16 -0.37 -10.12
C ALA A 12 -1.13 0.65 -9.61
N ASN A 13 -1.61 1.80 -9.19
CA ASN A 13 -0.75 2.89 -8.69
C ASN A 13 -0.38 2.70 -7.22
N ASN A 14 -1.27 2.10 -6.46
CA ASN A 14 -1.16 1.91 -5.01
C ASN A 14 -2.01 0.70 -4.59
N VAL A 15 -1.96 0.38 -3.30
CA VAL A 15 -2.74 -0.74 -2.74
C VAL A 15 -4.25 -0.53 -2.91
N ALA A 16 -4.75 0.70 -2.79
CA ALA A 16 -6.18 0.97 -2.97
C ALA A 16 -6.67 0.61 -4.38
N ASP A 17 -5.94 1.04 -5.41
CA ASP A 17 -6.27 0.75 -6.81
C ASP A 17 -6.23 -0.75 -7.10
N LEU A 18 -5.22 -1.44 -6.57
CA LEU A 18 -5.10 -2.88 -6.70
C LEU A 18 -6.29 -3.60 -6.06
N LEU A 19 -6.64 -3.23 -4.83
CA LEU A 19 -7.74 -3.87 -4.11
C LEU A 19 -9.11 -3.61 -4.78
N LYS A 20 -9.33 -2.42 -5.36
CA LYS A 20 -10.54 -2.13 -6.13
C LYS A 20 -10.71 -3.08 -7.32
N THR A 21 -9.61 -3.41 -7.98
CA THR A 21 -9.61 -4.25 -9.18
C THR A 21 -9.69 -5.73 -8.84
N GLU A 22 -8.91 -6.18 -7.85
CA GLU A 22 -8.70 -7.61 -7.57
C GLU A 22 -9.63 -8.18 -6.50
N LEU A 23 -10.30 -7.32 -5.72
CA LEU A 23 -11.06 -7.77 -4.56
C LEU A 23 -12.56 -7.40 -4.66
N PRO A 24 -13.41 -8.28 -5.20
CA PRO A 24 -14.84 -8.07 -5.21
C PRO A 24 -15.41 -7.86 -3.79
N GLY A 25 -16.30 -6.87 -3.65
CA GLY A 25 -16.93 -6.52 -2.39
C GLY A 25 -16.11 -5.61 -1.49
N ILE A 26 -15.04 -5.02 -2.03
CA ILE A 26 -14.37 -3.88 -1.42
C ILE A 26 -14.80 -2.60 -2.14
N GLU A 27 -15.11 -1.59 -1.38
CA GLU A 27 -15.48 -0.27 -1.87
C GLU A 27 -14.62 0.78 -1.20
N PHE A 28 -14.18 1.75 -1.96
CA PHE A 28 -13.49 2.93 -1.46
C PHE A 28 -14.37 4.14 -1.72
N SER A 29 -14.69 4.87 -0.65
CA SER A 29 -15.42 6.12 -0.73
C SER A 29 -14.51 7.27 -0.32
N PHE A 30 -14.69 8.41 -0.97
CA PHE A 30 -13.98 9.63 -0.63
C PHE A 30 -14.94 10.52 0.15
N SER A 31 -14.50 10.98 1.31
CA SER A 31 -15.23 11.98 2.08
C SER A 31 -14.81 13.39 1.67
N MET A 32 -15.60 14.41 2.05
CA MET A 32 -15.32 15.80 1.72
C MET A 32 -14.00 16.33 2.28
N ASP A 33 -13.45 15.68 3.29
CA ASP A 33 -12.12 15.94 3.87
C ASP A 33 -10.98 15.23 3.13
N GLN A 34 -11.27 14.65 1.96
CA GLN A 34 -10.34 13.90 1.11
C GLN A 34 -9.76 12.62 1.75
N GLN A 35 -10.39 12.14 2.79
CA GLN A 35 -10.02 10.87 3.36
C GLN A 35 -10.68 9.73 2.61
N THR A 36 -9.88 8.75 2.25
CA THR A 36 -10.36 7.52 1.62
C THR A 36 -10.82 6.56 2.70
N ALA A 37 -12.12 6.31 2.75
CA ALA A 37 -12.69 5.28 3.62
C ALA A 37 -12.86 3.97 2.85
N ILE A 38 -12.55 2.87 3.51
CA ILE A 38 -12.74 1.53 2.97
C ILE A 38 -14.04 0.93 3.52
N ASN A 39 -14.76 0.22 2.68
CA ASN A 39 -15.87 -0.65 3.07
C ASN A 39 -15.63 -2.04 2.48
N MET A 40 -15.66 -3.06 3.31
CA MET A 40 -15.49 -4.43 2.90
C MET A 40 -16.68 -5.26 3.39
N GLN A 41 -17.49 -5.76 2.45
CA GLN A 41 -18.70 -6.54 2.73
C GLN A 41 -19.70 -5.82 3.68
N GLY A 42 -19.84 -4.50 3.58
CA GLY A 42 -20.71 -3.71 4.46
C GLY A 42 -20.08 -3.27 5.79
N PHE A 43 -18.82 -3.65 6.04
CA PHE A 43 -18.09 -3.23 7.23
C PHE A 43 -17.14 -2.07 6.88
N GLY A 44 -17.26 -0.95 7.59
CA GLY A 44 -16.41 0.22 7.38
C GLY A 44 -14.99 0.05 7.88
N GLY A 45 -14.14 1.04 7.61
CA GLY A 45 -12.69 1.00 7.82
C GLY A 45 -12.21 0.56 9.21
N ASN A 46 -12.95 0.90 10.27
CA ASN A 46 -12.62 0.47 11.64
C ASN A 46 -12.74 -1.05 11.88
N SER A 47 -13.39 -1.75 10.96
CA SER A 47 -13.64 -3.18 11.04
C SER A 47 -12.76 -3.97 10.06
N VAL A 48 -11.93 -3.30 9.27
CA VAL A 48 -10.97 -3.92 8.35
C VAL A 48 -9.57 -3.63 8.84
N LEU A 49 -8.86 -4.68 9.25
CA LEU A 49 -7.51 -4.56 9.79
C LEU A 49 -6.47 -4.62 8.67
N PHE A 50 -5.63 -3.58 8.59
CA PHE A 50 -4.48 -3.56 7.72
C PHE A 50 -3.21 -3.90 8.49
N LEU A 51 -2.45 -4.85 7.94
CA LEU A 51 -1.15 -5.28 8.47
C LEU A 51 -0.09 -5.09 7.38
N VAL A 52 1.13 -4.83 7.82
CA VAL A 52 2.34 -4.92 7.00
C VAL A 52 3.30 -5.89 7.71
N ASP A 53 3.62 -6.99 7.06
CA ASP A 53 4.43 -8.08 7.62
C ASP A 53 3.91 -8.62 8.96
N GLY A 54 2.58 -8.64 9.13
CA GLY A 54 1.91 -9.08 10.36
C GLY A 54 1.77 -8.00 11.44
N GLU A 55 2.40 -6.84 11.29
CA GLU A 55 2.32 -5.73 12.22
C GLU A 55 1.19 -4.77 11.81
N ARG A 56 0.40 -4.28 12.78
CA ARG A 56 -0.67 -3.32 12.50
C ARG A 56 -0.10 -2.05 11.89
N LEU A 57 -0.67 -1.64 10.78
CA LEU A 57 -0.28 -0.39 10.13
C LEU A 57 -0.58 0.79 11.06
N ALA A 58 0.46 1.54 11.42
CA ALA A 58 0.35 2.75 12.20
C ALA A 58 0.05 3.97 11.30
N GLY A 59 -0.48 5.03 11.88
CA GLY A 59 -0.76 6.28 11.16
C GLY A 59 -2.22 6.47 10.77
N GLU A 60 -3.12 5.81 11.49
CA GLU A 60 -4.55 6.06 11.36
C GLU A 60 -4.89 7.47 11.86
N THR A 61 -5.48 8.28 10.98
CA THR A 61 -6.08 9.57 11.36
C THR A 61 -7.59 9.40 11.28
N LEU A 62 -8.30 9.70 12.38
CA LEU A 62 -9.76 9.54 12.49
C LEU A 62 -10.23 8.12 12.09
N ASN A 63 -9.45 7.09 12.44
CA ASN A 63 -9.69 5.70 12.11
C ASN A 63 -9.59 5.35 10.61
N ASN A 64 -8.96 6.20 9.82
CA ASN A 64 -8.66 5.92 8.42
C ASN A 64 -7.15 5.79 8.19
N VAL A 65 -6.80 4.77 7.43
CA VAL A 65 -5.46 4.56 6.90
C VAL A 65 -5.37 5.29 5.56
N ASP A 66 -4.25 5.97 5.33
CA ASP A 66 -3.98 6.55 4.02
C ASP A 66 -3.52 5.45 3.04
N TYR A 67 -4.49 4.80 2.42
CA TYR A 67 -4.27 3.67 1.50
C TYR A 67 -3.54 4.08 0.22
N GLU A 68 -3.59 5.35 -0.15
CA GLU A 68 -2.94 5.87 -1.35
C GLU A 68 -1.42 6.00 -1.17
N ARG A 69 -0.96 6.12 0.08
CA ARG A 69 0.46 6.10 0.42
C ARG A 69 1.08 4.71 0.44
N LEU A 70 0.26 3.67 0.47
CA LEU A 70 0.75 2.29 0.42
C LEU A 70 1.15 1.94 -1.01
N ASN A 71 2.43 2.08 -1.31
CA ASN A 71 2.98 1.73 -2.61
C ASN A 71 3.10 0.20 -2.77
N LEU A 72 3.18 -0.24 -4.03
CA LEU A 72 3.28 -1.65 -4.39
C LEU A 72 4.71 -2.12 -4.71
N ASP A 73 5.69 -1.21 -4.69
CA ASP A 73 7.05 -1.47 -5.19
C ASP A 73 7.77 -2.60 -4.43
N ASN A 74 7.53 -2.69 -3.13
CA ASN A 74 8.12 -3.70 -2.26
C ASN A 74 7.16 -4.80 -1.83
N VAL A 75 6.00 -4.90 -2.47
CA VAL A 75 5.01 -5.91 -2.10
C VAL A 75 5.35 -7.22 -2.80
N GLU A 76 5.49 -8.29 -2.02
CA GLU A 76 5.61 -9.66 -2.51
C GLU A 76 4.23 -10.24 -2.82
N ARG A 77 3.31 -10.10 -1.86
CA ARG A 77 1.92 -10.55 -1.97
C ARG A 77 1.02 -9.83 -0.98
N ILE A 78 -0.27 -9.88 -1.22
CA ILE A 78 -1.29 -9.41 -0.27
C ILE A 78 -2.16 -10.60 0.12
N GLU A 79 -2.20 -10.89 1.41
CA GLU A 79 -3.01 -11.93 2.00
C GLU A 79 -4.30 -11.33 2.54
N ILE A 80 -5.44 -11.89 2.16
CA ILE A 80 -6.75 -11.37 2.55
C ILE A 80 -7.50 -12.49 3.27
N VAL A 81 -7.90 -12.22 4.51
CA VAL A 81 -8.70 -13.11 5.33
C VAL A 81 -10.07 -12.48 5.55
N LYS A 82 -11.12 -13.20 5.17
CA LYS A 82 -12.53 -12.78 5.30
C LYS A 82 -13.28 -13.72 6.22
N GLY A 83 -14.34 -13.22 6.84
CA GLY A 83 -15.25 -14.01 7.65
C GLY A 83 -14.70 -14.38 9.03
N ALA A 84 -15.17 -15.48 9.61
CA ALA A 84 -14.89 -15.85 11.00
C ALA A 84 -13.40 -15.99 11.34
N ALA A 85 -12.56 -16.35 10.38
CA ALA A 85 -11.12 -16.48 10.60
C ALA A 85 -10.45 -15.13 10.93
N SER A 86 -11.03 -14.02 10.50
CA SER A 86 -10.51 -12.67 10.81
C SER A 86 -10.64 -12.33 12.30
N THR A 87 -11.57 -12.94 13.03
CA THR A 87 -11.77 -12.69 14.47
C THR A 87 -10.58 -13.11 15.33
N LEU A 88 -9.67 -13.95 14.82
CA LEU A 88 -8.40 -14.26 15.48
C LEU A 88 -7.53 -13.04 15.69
N TYR A 89 -7.77 -11.99 14.92
CA TYR A 89 -7.07 -10.70 15.01
C TYR A 89 -7.80 -9.64 15.87
N GLY A 90 -8.89 -10.06 16.54
CA GLY A 90 -9.64 -9.19 17.45
C GLY A 90 -10.82 -8.45 16.79
N SER A 91 -11.45 -7.57 17.57
CA SER A 91 -12.67 -6.85 17.16
C SER A 91 -12.47 -5.90 15.98
N SER A 92 -11.26 -5.42 15.75
CA SER A 92 -10.92 -4.54 14.61
C SER A 92 -10.88 -5.27 13.27
N ALA A 93 -11.06 -6.58 13.24
CA ALA A 93 -10.97 -7.40 12.04
C ALA A 93 -12.31 -8.06 11.64
N ILE A 94 -13.44 -7.53 12.12
CA ILE A 94 -14.76 -8.12 11.84
C ILE A 94 -15.06 -8.12 10.34
N GLY A 95 -14.70 -7.07 9.62
CA GLY A 95 -14.85 -6.96 8.17
C GLY A 95 -13.81 -7.76 7.38
N GLY A 96 -12.66 -8.03 7.99
CA GLY A 96 -11.57 -8.80 7.39
C GLY A 96 -10.19 -8.28 7.78
N VAL A 97 -9.18 -9.01 7.31
CA VAL A 97 -7.75 -8.66 7.48
C VAL A 97 -7.11 -8.59 6.11
N ILE A 98 -6.36 -7.54 5.86
CA ILE A 98 -5.52 -7.36 4.67
C ILE A 98 -4.09 -7.23 5.15
N ASN A 99 -3.28 -8.26 4.88
CA ASN A 99 -1.88 -8.31 5.28
C ASN A 99 -0.99 -8.15 4.06
N ILE A 100 -0.24 -7.07 4.01
CA ILE A 100 0.70 -6.74 2.95
C ILE A 100 2.05 -7.34 3.35
N ILE A 101 2.49 -8.36 2.61
CA ILE A 101 3.80 -8.98 2.81
C ILE A 101 4.82 -8.29 1.91
N THR A 102 5.86 -7.78 2.51
CA THR A 102 6.93 -7.09 1.79
C THR A 102 8.03 -8.07 1.39
N ARG A 103 8.70 -7.77 0.27
CA ARG A 103 9.83 -8.56 -0.21
C ARG A 103 11.01 -8.48 0.74
N GLU A 104 11.79 -9.53 0.73
CA GLU A 104 13.16 -9.51 1.18
C GLU A 104 14.11 -9.36 -0.02
N SER A 105 15.34 -8.95 0.21
CA SER A 105 16.36 -8.98 -0.82
C SER A 105 16.90 -10.39 -0.94
N ASP A 106 16.71 -11.02 -2.08
CA ASP A 106 17.25 -12.36 -2.38
C ASP A 106 18.72 -12.28 -2.85
N ASP A 107 19.05 -11.20 -3.52
CA ASP A 107 20.40 -10.97 -4.05
C ASP A 107 21.31 -10.33 -2.99
N PRO A 108 22.63 -10.54 -3.08
CA PRO A 108 23.61 -9.88 -2.20
C PRO A 108 23.47 -8.35 -2.21
N TRP A 109 23.13 -7.79 -3.34
CA TRP A 109 22.68 -6.41 -3.48
C TRP A 109 21.79 -6.26 -4.71
N ASN A 110 20.83 -5.39 -4.64
CA ASN A 110 20.02 -4.99 -5.79
C ASN A 110 19.69 -3.50 -5.71
N LEU A 111 19.50 -2.89 -6.86
CA LEU A 111 19.04 -1.51 -7.00
C LEU A 111 18.02 -1.46 -8.13
N ASN A 112 16.83 -0.95 -7.82
CA ASN A 112 15.79 -0.71 -8.79
C ASN A 112 15.42 0.76 -8.74
N LEU A 113 15.34 1.41 -9.90
CA LEU A 113 14.88 2.78 -10.04
C LEU A 113 13.70 2.79 -11.00
N ASN A 114 12.62 3.45 -10.63
CA ASN A 114 11.43 3.59 -11.43
C ASN A 114 11.00 5.05 -11.52
N SER A 115 10.37 5.38 -12.62
CA SER A 115 9.73 6.68 -12.79
C SER A 115 8.45 6.50 -13.61
N ARG A 116 7.43 7.28 -13.25
CA ARG A 116 6.17 7.33 -13.98
C ARG A 116 5.77 8.77 -14.18
N PHE A 117 5.26 9.07 -15.36
CA PHE A 117 4.72 10.36 -15.72
C PHE A 117 3.31 10.16 -16.29
N SER A 118 2.37 10.95 -15.82
CA SER A 118 0.99 10.91 -16.28
C SER A 118 0.47 12.33 -16.51
N GLU A 119 -0.79 12.46 -16.84
CA GLU A 119 -1.46 13.74 -17.02
C GLU A 119 -1.46 14.56 -15.72
N HIS A 120 -1.74 15.86 -15.82
CA HIS A 120 -1.82 16.79 -14.68
C HIS A 120 -0.54 16.85 -13.84
N ASN A 121 0.63 16.68 -14.50
CA ASN A 121 1.93 16.68 -13.85
C ASN A 121 2.06 15.63 -12.72
N ASP A 122 1.31 14.52 -12.84
CA ASP A 122 1.50 13.37 -11.94
C ASP A 122 2.86 12.73 -12.24
N GLN A 123 3.79 12.96 -11.35
CA GLN A 123 5.18 12.49 -11.43
C GLN A 123 5.47 11.61 -10.23
N ARG A 124 6.00 10.43 -10.49
CA ARG A 124 6.44 9.49 -9.46
C ARG A 124 7.85 9.06 -9.73
N TYR A 125 8.67 9.15 -8.71
CA TYR A 125 10.06 8.68 -8.74
C TYR A 125 10.23 7.72 -7.57
N GLY A 126 10.72 6.53 -7.86
CA GLY A 126 10.93 5.50 -6.86
C GLY A 126 12.33 4.90 -6.95
N GLY A 127 12.85 4.50 -5.81
CA GLY A 127 14.09 3.76 -5.71
C GLY A 127 13.99 2.70 -4.62
N THR A 128 14.41 1.48 -4.95
CA THR A 128 14.52 0.38 -4.01
C THR A 128 15.96 -0.12 -4.01
N ALA A 129 16.58 -0.15 -2.84
CA ALA A 129 17.91 -0.72 -2.63
C ALA A 129 17.83 -1.89 -1.66
N GLY A 130 18.30 -3.05 -2.06
CA GLY A 130 18.34 -4.26 -1.24
C GLY A 130 19.75 -4.72 -0.97
N PHE A 131 19.95 -5.27 0.21
CA PHE A 131 21.22 -5.88 0.63
C PHE A 131 20.95 -7.14 1.43
N ASN A 132 21.63 -8.23 1.07
CA ASN A 132 21.55 -9.51 1.76
C ASN A 132 22.97 -10.06 2.04
N ALA A 133 23.31 -10.14 3.33
CA ALA A 133 24.55 -10.76 3.81
C ALA A 133 24.25 -11.97 4.72
N GLY A 134 23.39 -12.87 4.26
CA GLY A 134 22.99 -14.07 4.97
C GLY A 134 22.18 -13.77 6.25
N LYS A 135 22.84 -13.50 7.35
CA LYS A 135 22.16 -13.18 8.62
C LYS A 135 21.52 -11.79 8.68
N PHE A 136 21.90 -10.90 7.78
CA PHE A 136 21.42 -9.53 7.73
C PHE A 136 20.78 -9.27 6.35
N ASN A 137 19.53 -8.83 6.36
CA ASN A 137 18.81 -8.43 5.17
C ASN A 137 18.26 -7.01 5.37
N SER A 138 18.46 -6.15 4.38
CA SER A 138 17.97 -4.77 4.37
C SER A 138 17.28 -4.50 3.04
N LEU A 139 16.13 -3.86 3.10
CA LEU A 139 15.41 -3.39 1.93
C LEU A 139 14.90 -1.98 2.18
N THR A 140 15.54 -1.02 1.53
CA THR A 140 15.19 0.40 1.59
C THR A 140 14.36 0.78 0.38
N ASN A 141 13.24 1.45 0.58
CA ASN A 141 12.43 2.03 -0.49
C ASN A 141 12.23 3.52 -0.23
N VAL A 142 12.46 4.32 -1.26
CA VAL A 142 12.21 5.76 -1.26
C VAL A 142 11.35 6.09 -2.46
N GLN A 143 10.27 6.84 -2.24
CA GLN A 143 9.38 7.26 -3.31
C GLN A 143 9.01 8.73 -3.13
N TYR A 144 8.98 9.45 -4.23
CA TYR A 144 8.46 10.81 -4.33
C TYR A 144 7.30 10.85 -5.30
N ASN A 145 6.17 11.38 -4.87
CA ASN A 145 4.99 11.58 -5.68
C ASN A 145 4.67 13.08 -5.72
N ASN A 146 4.39 13.57 -6.91
CA ASN A 146 3.89 14.92 -7.13
C ASN A 146 2.71 14.87 -8.09
N VAL A 147 1.63 15.53 -7.73
CA VAL A 147 0.48 15.75 -8.60
C VAL A 147 0.03 17.20 -8.46
N ASP A 148 -0.32 17.84 -9.56
CA ASP A 148 -0.88 19.19 -9.53
C ASP A 148 -2.39 19.17 -9.29
N THR A 149 -2.91 20.27 -8.77
CA THR A 149 -4.34 20.46 -8.58
C THR A 149 -5.06 20.57 -9.92
N TYR A 150 -6.16 19.86 -10.12
CA TYR A 150 -6.96 19.95 -11.34
C TYR A 150 -8.46 19.74 -11.10
N ALA A 151 -9.28 20.18 -12.05
CA ALA A 151 -10.72 19.90 -12.09
C ALA A 151 -10.98 18.73 -13.04
N VAL A 152 -11.83 17.78 -12.62
CA VAL A 152 -12.13 16.59 -13.43
C VAL A 152 -13.13 16.92 -14.55
N ASP A 153 -14.12 17.79 -14.27
CA ASP A 153 -15.25 17.98 -15.18
C ASP A 153 -15.04 19.10 -16.21
N ASN A 154 -14.65 20.32 -15.81
CA ASN A 154 -14.41 21.43 -16.74
C ASN A 154 -13.23 22.30 -16.31
N PRO A 155 -12.36 22.73 -17.25
CA PRO A 155 -11.34 23.71 -16.97
C PRO A 155 -11.99 25.06 -16.57
N GLY A 156 -11.79 25.47 -15.34
CA GLY A 156 -12.35 26.71 -14.78
C GLY A 156 -13.33 26.50 -13.64
N ASP A 157 -13.78 25.29 -13.41
CA ASP A 157 -14.55 24.93 -12.23
C ASP A 157 -13.66 24.76 -10.98
N PHE A 158 -14.30 24.59 -9.82
CA PHE A 158 -13.57 24.29 -8.61
C PHE A 158 -12.75 23.02 -8.77
N SER A 159 -11.50 23.06 -8.32
CA SER A 159 -10.62 21.90 -8.36
C SER A 159 -11.22 20.76 -7.54
N THR A 160 -11.40 19.61 -8.17
CA THR A 160 -11.95 18.41 -7.53
C THR A 160 -10.85 17.47 -7.06
N VAL A 161 -9.64 17.63 -7.59
CA VAL A 161 -8.44 16.93 -7.13
C VAL A 161 -7.42 17.95 -6.68
N PHE A 162 -6.97 17.83 -5.44
CA PHE A 162 -5.98 18.77 -4.88
C PHE A 162 -4.58 18.21 -5.10
N GLY A 163 -3.69 19.12 -5.47
CA GLY A 163 -2.28 18.79 -5.66
C GLY A 163 -1.63 18.29 -4.36
N SER A 164 -0.74 17.33 -4.50
CA SER A 164 -0.01 16.77 -3.37
C SER A 164 1.46 16.55 -3.71
N ARG A 165 2.32 16.69 -2.70
CA ARG A 165 3.74 16.35 -2.77
C ARG A 165 4.08 15.50 -1.56
N VAL A 166 4.42 14.24 -1.82
CA VAL A 166 4.59 13.25 -0.76
C VAL A 166 5.90 12.51 -0.95
N TRP A 167 6.69 12.44 0.13
CA TRP A 167 7.82 11.55 0.24
C TRP A 167 7.41 10.34 1.09
N ASN A 168 7.64 9.15 0.57
CA ASN A 168 7.51 7.91 1.30
C ASN A 168 8.90 7.32 1.49
N PHE A 169 9.21 6.95 2.71
CA PHE A 169 10.42 6.22 3.08
C PHE A 169 10.00 4.98 3.84
N LYS A 170 10.50 3.84 3.41
CA LYS A 170 10.27 2.56 4.08
C LYS A 170 11.59 1.80 4.15
N GLU A 171 11.90 1.31 5.34
CA GLU A 171 13.05 0.46 5.61
C GLU A 171 12.58 -0.82 6.28
N ARG A 172 13.09 -1.95 5.79
CA ARG A 172 12.92 -3.24 6.40
C ARG A 172 14.29 -3.81 6.72
N LEU A 173 14.55 -4.01 8.01
CA LEU A 173 15.78 -4.61 8.51
C LEU A 173 15.45 -5.93 9.17
N ILE A 174 16.12 -6.99 8.75
CA ILE A 174 15.97 -8.33 9.33
C ILE A 174 17.35 -8.82 9.76
N TYR A 175 17.43 -9.23 11.01
CA TYR A 175 18.62 -9.86 11.55
C TYR A 175 18.27 -11.25 12.10
N ARG A 176 18.88 -12.27 11.53
CA ARG A 176 18.71 -13.69 11.93
C ARG A 176 20.02 -14.18 12.55
N PRO A 177 20.17 -14.09 13.89
CA PRO A 177 21.43 -14.44 14.57
C PRO A 177 21.72 -15.94 14.53
N LEU A 178 20.68 -16.77 14.47
CA LEU A 178 20.78 -18.23 14.45
C LEU A 178 20.25 -18.74 13.11
N GLU A 179 20.97 -19.67 12.50
CA GLU A 179 20.41 -20.48 11.43
C GLU A 179 19.38 -21.42 12.07
N THR A 180 18.13 -21.30 11.66
CA THR A 180 17.10 -22.29 12.01
C THR A 180 17.52 -23.63 11.40
N LEU A 181 17.83 -24.59 12.26
CA LEU A 181 18.06 -25.99 11.90
C LEU A 181 16.80 -26.61 11.31
#